data_bd9e1fbdedb2429696fe7d2612575a61
#
_entry.id   bd9e1fbdedb2429696fe7d2612575a61
#
_cell.length_a   1.000
_cell.length_b   1.000
_cell.length_c   1.000
_cell.angle_alpha   90.00
_cell.angle_beta   90.00
_cell.angle_gamma   90.00
#
_symmetry.space_group_name_H-M   'P 1'
#
loop_
_entity.id
_entity.type
_entity.pdbx_description
1 polymer ?
#
loop_
_entity_poly.entity_id
_entity_poly.type
_entity_poly.pdbx_seq_one_letter_code
_entity_poly.pdbx_strand_id
1 'polypeptide(L)'
;MKTFLASGFGIGLLWKSLFKDKKGGGSLSSFLFALLIYYLNLNILNLFMIFFLLVILYFLVVDDKISEDDPSWITLDEICGMSLVTLASQSQLLPLIAGFIIFRASDILKKPNIVSEMEKYPGKIGVLYDDLAAGMMGLISALIISQVILITL
;
A
#
# COMPACT_ATOMS: atom_id res chain seq x y z
N MET A 1 -5.71 -20.53 -3.21
CA MET A 1 -6.49 -19.29 -3.35
C MET A 1 -6.00 -18.21 -2.37
N LYS A 2 -5.85 -18.50 -1.06
CA LYS A 2 -5.33 -17.51 -0.07
C LYS A 2 -3.98 -16.91 -0.47
N THR A 3 -2.99 -17.73 -0.84
CA THR A 3 -1.65 -17.29 -1.25
C THR A 3 -1.68 -16.34 -2.46
N PHE A 4 -2.55 -16.61 -3.43
CA PHE A 4 -2.74 -15.76 -4.60
C PHE A 4 -3.28 -14.36 -4.21
N LEU A 5 -4.23 -14.31 -3.29
CA LEU A 5 -4.79 -13.03 -2.81
C LEU A 5 -3.79 -12.29 -1.91
N ALA A 6 -3.13 -13.00 -0.98
CA ALA A 6 -2.13 -12.40 -0.09
C ALA A 6 -0.92 -11.82 -0.84
N SER A 7 -0.60 -12.36 -2.02
CA SER A 7 0.47 -11.87 -2.88
C SER A 7 0.05 -10.71 -3.80
N GLY A 8 -0.98 -9.97 -3.44
CA GLY A 8 -1.49 -8.87 -4.27
C GLY A 8 -1.96 -9.37 -5.62
N PHE A 9 -2.87 -10.37 -5.60
CA PHE A 9 -3.43 -11.00 -6.81
C PHE A 9 -2.36 -11.65 -7.72
N GLY A 10 -1.35 -12.25 -7.11
CA GLY A 10 -0.28 -12.97 -7.81
C GLY A 10 0.95 -12.13 -8.16
N ILE A 11 0.93 -10.82 -7.98
CA ILE A 11 2.05 -9.92 -8.34
C ILE A 11 3.30 -10.25 -7.54
N GLY A 12 3.18 -10.42 -6.21
CA GLY A 12 4.29 -10.80 -5.34
C GLY A 12 4.90 -12.17 -5.67
N LEU A 13 4.05 -13.15 -6.03
CA LEU A 13 4.52 -14.46 -6.49
C LEU A 13 5.24 -14.39 -7.84
N LEU A 14 4.73 -13.58 -8.77
CA LEU A 14 5.38 -13.33 -10.05
C LEU A 14 6.76 -12.69 -9.84
N TRP A 15 6.82 -11.68 -8.97
CA TRP A 15 8.08 -11.02 -8.61
C TRP A 15 9.09 -12.01 -8.03
N LYS A 16 8.66 -12.83 -7.06
CA LYS A 16 9.48 -13.87 -6.45
C LYS A 16 10.02 -14.86 -7.49
N SER A 17 9.18 -15.29 -8.43
CA SER A 17 9.57 -16.20 -9.51
C SER A 17 10.64 -15.61 -10.44
N LEU A 18 10.53 -14.31 -10.77
CA LEU A 18 11.44 -13.64 -11.70
C LEU A 18 12.76 -13.22 -11.05
N PHE A 19 12.71 -12.74 -9.79
CA PHE A 19 13.83 -12.07 -9.13
C PHE A 19 14.39 -12.81 -7.90
N LYS A 20 13.95 -14.05 -7.63
CA LYS A 20 14.48 -14.92 -6.57
C LYS A 20 14.56 -14.21 -5.20
N ASP A 21 13.44 -13.91 -4.59
CA ASP A 21 13.32 -13.31 -3.26
C ASP A 21 13.95 -11.91 -3.07
N LYS A 22 14.34 -11.22 -4.14
CA LYS A 22 14.75 -9.82 -4.04
C LYS A 22 13.55 -8.96 -3.63
N LYS A 23 13.77 -8.07 -2.67
CA LYS A 23 12.76 -7.07 -2.27
C LYS A 23 12.36 -6.21 -3.46
N GLY A 24 11.06 -5.89 -3.57
CA GLY A 24 10.54 -5.05 -4.66
C GLY A 24 9.13 -5.42 -5.13
N GLY A 25 8.64 -6.60 -4.77
CA GLY A 25 7.28 -7.05 -5.09
C GLY A 25 6.21 -6.07 -4.62
N GLY A 26 6.35 -5.56 -3.40
CA GLY A 26 5.45 -4.58 -2.83
C GLY A 26 5.43 -3.25 -3.57
N SER A 27 6.59 -2.75 -4.01
CA SER A 27 6.64 -1.53 -4.83
C SER A 27 5.94 -1.72 -6.17
N LEU A 28 6.09 -2.90 -6.79
CA LEU A 28 5.41 -3.21 -8.05
C LEU A 28 3.90 -3.32 -7.85
N SER A 29 3.44 -4.04 -6.82
CA SER A 29 2.01 -4.23 -6.55
C SER A 29 1.33 -2.90 -6.19
N SER A 30 1.95 -2.07 -5.34
CA SER A 30 1.46 -0.74 -5.01
C SER A 30 1.39 0.17 -6.24
N PHE A 31 2.41 0.13 -7.10
CA PHE A 31 2.43 0.91 -8.34
C PHE A 31 1.32 0.49 -9.30
N LEU A 32 1.16 -0.82 -9.54
CA LEU A 32 0.11 -1.34 -10.42
C LEU A 32 -1.29 -1.05 -9.87
N PHE A 33 -1.47 -1.15 -8.54
CA PHE A 33 -2.72 -0.76 -7.90
C PHE A 33 -3.01 0.74 -8.08
N ALA A 34 -2.03 1.60 -7.85
CA ALA A 34 -2.15 3.05 -8.06
C ALA A 34 -2.56 3.37 -9.51
N LEU A 35 -1.91 2.73 -10.47
CA LEU A 35 -2.20 2.90 -11.89
C LEU A 35 -3.62 2.44 -12.23
N LEU A 36 -4.07 1.30 -11.69
CA LEU A 36 -5.43 0.80 -11.87
C LEU A 36 -6.46 1.82 -11.34
N ILE A 37 -6.28 2.32 -10.13
CA ILE A 37 -7.20 3.31 -9.53
C ILE A 37 -7.21 4.62 -10.34
N TYR A 38 -6.05 5.07 -10.81
CA TYR A 38 -5.96 6.25 -11.67
C TYR A 38 -6.81 6.11 -12.94
N TYR A 39 -6.72 4.97 -13.63
CA TYR A 39 -7.51 4.73 -14.85
C TYR A 39 -9.00 4.52 -14.58
N LEU A 40 -9.36 3.92 -13.45
CA LEU A 40 -10.77 3.70 -13.09
C LEU A 40 -11.50 4.99 -12.70
N ASN A 41 -10.76 6.03 -12.31
CA ASN A 41 -11.28 7.35 -11.95
C ASN A 41 -12.48 7.28 -10.98
N LEU A 42 -12.29 6.55 -9.88
CA LEU A 42 -13.35 6.25 -8.93
C LEU A 42 -13.64 7.46 -8.02
N ASN A 43 -14.90 7.58 -7.61
CA ASN A 43 -15.29 8.58 -6.61
C ASN A 43 -14.78 8.18 -5.21
N ILE A 44 -14.76 9.15 -4.29
CA ILE A 44 -14.22 8.98 -2.94
C ILE A 44 -14.92 7.86 -2.15
N LEU A 45 -16.22 7.67 -2.32
CA LEU A 45 -16.97 6.62 -1.63
C LEU A 45 -16.50 5.23 -2.06
N ASN A 46 -16.32 5.01 -3.37
CA ASN A 46 -15.82 3.75 -3.91
C ASN A 46 -14.38 3.47 -3.43
N LEU A 47 -13.53 4.51 -3.35
CA LEU A 47 -12.17 4.37 -2.83
C LEU A 47 -12.17 3.95 -1.36
N PHE A 48 -13.03 4.52 -0.51
CA PHE A 48 -13.22 4.08 0.87
C PHE A 48 -13.70 2.64 0.95
N MET A 49 -14.66 2.26 0.12
CA MET A 49 -15.14 0.86 0.08
C MET A 49 -14.00 -0.10 -0.28
N ILE A 50 -13.20 0.23 -1.29
CA ILE A 50 -12.04 -0.57 -1.71
C ILE A 50 -11.03 -0.69 -0.57
N PHE A 51 -10.69 0.40 0.12
CA PHE A 51 -9.80 0.37 1.27
C PHE A 51 -10.27 -0.61 2.34
N PHE A 52 -11.53 -0.49 2.80
CA PHE A 52 -12.06 -1.40 3.81
C PHE A 52 -12.13 -2.86 3.34
N LEU A 53 -12.52 -3.10 2.08
CA LEU A 53 -12.53 -4.44 1.49
C LEU A 53 -11.12 -5.05 1.46
N LEU A 54 -10.10 -4.29 1.09
CA LEU A 54 -8.71 -4.76 1.08
C LEU A 54 -8.21 -5.10 2.48
N VAL A 55 -8.50 -4.27 3.48
CA VAL A 55 -8.14 -4.53 4.87
C VAL A 55 -8.85 -5.78 5.40
N ILE A 56 -10.15 -5.94 5.14
CA ILE A 56 -10.88 -7.15 5.51
C ILE A 56 -10.28 -8.37 4.80
N LEU A 57 -10.01 -8.27 3.51
CA LEU A 57 -9.40 -9.34 2.72
C LEU A 57 -8.05 -9.75 3.30
N TYR A 58 -7.20 -8.78 3.68
CA TYR A 58 -5.92 -9.04 4.32
C TYR A 58 -6.09 -9.93 5.55
N PHE A 59 -6.98 -9.56 6.49
CA PHE A 59 -7.23 -10.35 7.70
C PHE A 59 -7.80 -11.75 7.44
N LEU A 60 -8.51 -11.96 6.33
CA LEU A 60 -9.07 -13.25 5.93
C LEU A 60 -8.04 -14.19 5.28
N VAL A 61 -7.04 -13.63 4.58
CA VAL A 61 -6.12 -14.43 3.75
C VAL A 61 -4.71 -14.56 4.32
N VAL A 62 -4.25 -13.56 5.10
CA VAL A 62 -2.93 -13.58 5.73
C VAL A 62 -3.05 -14.19 7.12
N ASP A 63 -2.35 -15.30 7.34
CA ASP A 63 -2.28 -16.00 8.62
C ASP A 63 -0.99 -15.60 9.37
N ASP A 64 -1.02 -15.55 10.72
CA ASP A 64 0.14 -15.14 11.53
C ASP A 64 1.37 -15.99 11.27
N LYS A 65 1.21 -17.31 11.05
CA LYS A 65 2.31 -18.22 10.72
C LYS A 65 3.02 -17.89 9.42
N ILE A 66 2.30 -17.29 8.46
CA ILE A 66 2.85 -16.94 7.14
C ILE A 66 3.54 -15.58 7.22
N SER A 67 3.09 -14.70 8.11
CA SER A 67 3.61 -13.36 8.28
C SER A 67 4.78 -13.26 9.27
N GLU A 68 5.06 -14.30 10.08
CA GLU A 68 6.16 -14.28 11.06
C GLU A 68 7.53 -13.96 10.45
N ASP A 69 7.78 -14.42 9.21
CA ASP A 69 9.03 -14.21 8.49
C ASP A 69 8.98 -13.00 7.52
N ASP A 70 7.89 -12.25 7.51
CA ASP A 70 7.63 -11.14 6.56
C ASP A 70 8.09 -11.49 5.13
N PRO A 71 7.49 -12.52 4.51
CA PRO A 71 7.99 -13.01 3.24
C PRO A 71 7.69 -12.02 2.12
N SER A 72 8.69 -11.67 1.33
CA SER A 72 8.66 -10.68 0.26
C SER A 72 7.61 -10.89 -0.84
N TRP A 73 6.89 -12.01 -0.82
CA TRP A 73 5.80 -12.30 -1.75
C TRP A 73 4.41 -11.90 -1.22
N ILE A 74 4.25 -11.64 0.08
CA ILE A 74 3.05 -10.97 0.60
C ILE A 74 3.17 -9.52 0.16
N THR A 75 2.17 -8.99 -0.50
CA THR A 75 2.15 -7.61 -1.01
C THR A 75 0.76 -6.99 -0.94
N LEU A 76 -0.18 -7.67 -0.27
CA LEU A 76 -1.53 -7.16 -0.05
C LEU A 76 -1.56 -6.03 0.99
N ASP A 77 -0.65 -6.05 1.96
CA ASP A 77 -0.38 -5.01 2.95
C ASP A 77 0.03 -3.69 2.29
N GLU A 78 0.98 -3.76 1.36
CA GLU A 78 1.40 -2.57 0.62
C GLU A 78 0.30 -2.03 -0.31
N ILE A 79 -0.58 -2.91 -0.83
CA ILE A 79 -1.78 -2.47 -1.56
C ILE A 79 -2.75 -1.76 -0.60
N CYS A 80 -2.92 -2.27 0.64
CA CYS A 80 -3.72 -1.58 1.66
C CYS A 80 -3.13 -0.20 1.98
N GLY A 81 -1.82 -0.10 2.20
CA GLY A 81 -1.13 1.19 2.41
C GLY A 81 -1.32 2.15 1.24
N MET A 82 -1.14 1.67 0.01
CA MET A 82 -1.34 2.48 -1.20
C MET A 82 -2.78 2.93 -1.40
N SER A 83 -3.76 2.14 -0.97
CA SER A 83 -5.18 2.50 -1.07
C SER A 83 -5.53 3.75 -0.25
N LEU A 84 -4.85 4.02 0.88
CA LEU A 84 -4.96 5.28 1.62
C LEU A 84 -4.51 6.47 0.78
N VAL A 85 -3.39 6.34 0.07
CA VAL A 85 -2.88 7.40 -0.82
C VAL A 85 -3.91 7.77 -1.89
N THR A 86 -4.61 6.78 -2.45
CA THR A 86 -5.61 7.01 -3.49
C THR A 86 -6.81 7.82 -3.00
N LEU A 87 -7.14 7.79 -1.70
CA LEU A 87 -8.21 8.60 -1.12
C LEU A 87 -7.95 10.10 -1.28
N ALA A 88 -6.69 10.51 -1.18
CA ALA A 88 -6.30 11.92 -1.30
C ALA A 88 -6.07 12.36 -2.73
N SER A 89 -5.56 11.46 -3.57
CA SER A 89 -5.22 11.79 -4.96
C SER A 89 -6.46 11.90 -5.87
N GLN A 90 -7.53 11.17 -5.57
CA GLN A 90 -8.78 11.14 -6.36
C GLN A 90 -8.52 11.12 -7.88
N SER A 91 -7.65 10.25 -8.33
CA SER A 91 -7.24 10.11 -9.74
C SER A 91 -6.47 11.31 -10.33
N GLN A 92 -5.95 12.22 -9.50
CA GLN A 92 -5.02 13.25 -9.93
C GLN A 92 -3.59 12.67 -9.98
N LEU A 93 -2.95 12.76 -11.13
CA LEU A 93 -1.66 12.09 -11.36
C LEU A 93 -0.54 12.60 -10.45
N LEU A 94 -0.41 13.92 -10.31
CA LEU A 94 0.69 14.51 -9.54
C LEU A 94 0.59 14.23 -8.03
N PRO A 95 -0.57 14.40 -7.37
CA PRO A 95 -0.78 13.95 -5.99
C PRO A 95 -0.55 12.45 -5.81
N LEU A 96 -0.98 11.61 -6.76
CA LEU A 96 -0.80 10.17 -6.71
C LEU A 96 0.67 9.77 -6.74
N ILE A 97 1.47 10.36 -7.65
CA ILE A 97 2.91 10.11 -7.75
C ILE A 97 3.63 10.57 -6.47
N ALA A 98 3.35 11.77 -5.99
CA ALA A 98 3.96 12.29 -4.77
C ALA A 98 3.63 11.42 -3.56
N GLY A 99 2.35 11.04 -3.40
CA GLY A 99 1.91 10.15 -2.34
C GLY A 99 2.55 8.76 -2.42
N PHE A 100 2.64 8.17 -3.62
CA PHE A 100 3.33 6.89 -3.83
C PHE A 100 4.80 6.95 -3.42
N ILE A 101 5.54 8.00 -3.83
CA ILE A 101 6.95 8.16 -3.49
C ILE A 101 7.13 8.25 -1.97
N ILE A 102 6.33 9.08 -1.29
CA ILE A 102 6.41 9.26 0.16
C ILE A 102 5.99 7.98 0.89
N PHE A 103 4.92 7.31 0.45
CA PHE A 103 4.51 6.02 1.00
C PHE A 103 5.68 5.02 0.95
N ARG A 104 6.25 4.78 -0.24
CA ARG A 104 7.36 3.80 -0.40
C ARG A 104 8.63 4.21 0.33
N ALA A 105 8.95 5.50 0.36
CA ALA A 105 10.08 6.01 1.15
C ALA A 105 9.86 5.77 2.64
N SER A 106 8.68 6.07 3.18
CA SER A 106 8.34 5.87 4.59
C SER A 106 8.37 4.40 4.98
N ASP A 107 7.84 3.52 4.15
CA ASP A 107 7.83 2.07 4.37
C ASP A 107 9.26 1.49 4.33
N ILE A 108 10.04 1.77 3.29
CA ILE A 108 11.41 1.22 3.14
C ILE A 108 12.36 1.76 4.20
N LEU A 109 12.28 3.05 4.52
CA LEU A 109 13.15 3.71 5.50
C LEU A 109 12.65 3.55 6.94
N LYS A 110 11.43 3.03 7.12
CA LYS A 110 10.73 2.93 8.40
C LYS A 110 10.71 4.27 9.16
N LYS A 111 10.40 5.34 8.43
CA LYS A 111 10.32 6.72 8.94
C LYS A 111 9.02 7.40 8.50
N PRO A 112 8.45 8.26 9.35
CA PRO A 112 8.88 8.64 10.71
C PRO A 112 8.78 7.50 11.73
N ASN A 113 9.24 7.70 12.95
CA ASN A 113 9.32 6.66 14.00
C ASN A 113 8.00 5.89 14.21
N ILE A 114 6.84 6.49 13.93
CA ILE A 114 5.55 5.81 14.03
C ILE A 114 5.49 4.57 13.13
N VAL A 115 6.09 4.60 11.94
CA VAL A 115 6.12 3.44 11.02
C VAL A 115 6.90 2.29 11.67
N SER A 116 8.10 2.56 12.20
CA SER A 116 8.91 1.57 12.90
C SER A 116 8.30 1.08 14.22
N GLU A 117 7.48 1.90 14.89
CA GLU A 117 6.75 1.47 16.08
C GLU A 117 5.60 0.52 15.72
N MET A 118 4.92 0.74 14.60
CA MET A 118 3.84 -0.13 14.13
C MET A 118 4.37 -1.52 13.73
N GLU A 119 5.56 -1.61 13.14
CA GLU A 119 6.22 -2.87 12.80
C GLU A 119 6.49 -3.77 14.03
N LYS A 120 6.59 -3.21 15.24
CA LYS A 120 6.83 -3.98 16.47
C LYS A 120 5.64 -4.82 16.94
N TYR A 121 4.44 -4.59 16.40
CA TYR A 121 3.29 -5.45 16.71
C TYR A 121 3.52 -6.86 16.16
N PRO A 122 3.09 -7.91 16.91
CA PRO A 122 3.37 -9.29 16.50
C PRO A 122 2.53 -9.73 15.29
N GLY A 123 3.12 -10.60 14.46
CA GLY A 123 2.46 -11.28 13.36
C GLY A 123 1.91 -10.35 12.29
N LYS A 124 0.83 -10.77 11.64
CA LYS A 124 0.20 -10.04 10.52
C LYS A 124 -0.26 -8.61 10.85
N ILE A 125 -0.47 -8.31 12.14
CA ILE A 125 -0.89 -6.97 12.56
C ILE A 125 0.24 -5.96 12.36
N GLY A 126 1.48 -6.31 12.76
CA GLY A 126 2.64 -5.45 12.57
C GLY A 126 2.90 -5.16 11.09
N VAL A 127 2.88 -6.22 10.27
CA VAL A 127 3.07 -6.13 8.81
C VAL A 127 2.04 -5.22 8.14
N LEU A 128 0.77 -5.28 8.55
CA LEU A 128 -0.25 -4.37 8.00
C LEU A 128 -0.11 -2.95 8.53
N TYR A 129 0.17 -2.81 9.83
CA TYR A 129 0.12 -1.50 10.49
C TYR A 129 1.26 -0.59 10.08
N ASP A 130 2.45 -1.11 9.82
CA ASP A 130 3.56 -0.30 9.32
C ASP A 130 3.29 0.23 7.91
N ASP A 131 2.70 -0.60 7.03
CA ASP A 131 2.27 -0.16 5.70
C ASP A 131 1.12 0.85 5.74
N LEU A 132 0.16 0.68 6.65
CA LEU A 132 -0.89 1.67 6.85
C LEU A 132 -0.32 2.98 7.40
N ALA A 133 0.63 2.93 8.33
CA ALA A 133 1.30 4.13 8.85
C ALA A 133 2.11 4.84 7.75
N ALA A 134 2.84 4.09 6.93
CA ALA A 134 3.53 4.63 5.76
C ALA A 134 2.53 5.20 4.73
N GLY A 135 1.41 4.51 4.49
CA GLY A 135 0.30 4.95 3.64
C GLY A 135 -0.31 6.28 4.11
N MET A 136 -0.44 6.48 5.43
CA MET A 136 -0.87 7.78 5.99
C MET A 136 0.10 8.91 5.66
N MET A 137 1.41 8.66 5.65
CA MET A 137 2.40 9.68 5.22
C MET A 137 2.21 10.02 3.74
N GLY A 138 2.01 9.01 2.91
CA GLY A 138 1.69 9.18 1.49
C GLY A 138 0.39 9.95 1.26
N LEU A 139 -0.66 9.63 2.01
CA LEU A 139 -1.96 10.33 1.99
C LEU A 139 -1.80 11.82 2.33
N ILE A 140 -1.08 12.14 3.40
CA ILE A 140 -0.82 13.54 3.80
C ILE A 140 -0.08 14.28 2.69
N SER A 141 0.93 13.67 2.09
CA SER A 141 1.67 14.26 0.97
C SER A 141 0.75 14.51 -0.24
N ALA A 142 -0.07 13.53 -0.60
CA ALA A 142 -1.02 13.67 -1.71
C ALA A 142 -2.05 14.79 -1.45
N LEU A 143 -2.55 14.92 -0.21
CA LEU A 143 -3.46 16.02 0.18
C LEU A 143 -2.79 17.38 0.04
N ILE A 144 -1.56 17.53 0.53
CA ILE A 144 -0.81 18.79 0.42
C ILE A 144 -0.64 19.19 -1.04
N ILE A 145 -0.20 18.27 -1.90
CA ILE A 145 -0.01 18.55 -3.34
C ILE A 145 -1.34 18.87 -4.02
N SER A 146 -2.42 18.14 -3.69
CA SER A 146 -3.75 18.42 -4.23
C SER A 146 -4.23 19.83 -3.87
N GLN A 147 -4.02 20.28 -2.62
CA GLN A 147 -4.38 21.63 -2.18
C GLN A 147 -3.53 22.71 -2.86
N VAL A 148 -2.22 22.48 -3.01
CA VAL A 148 -1.33 23.41 -3.72
C VAL A 148 -1.81 23.60 -5.16
N ILE A 149 -2.16 22.53 -5.85
CA ILE A 149 -2.69 22.60 -7.23
C ILE A 149 -3.98 23.43 -7.28
N LEU A 150 -4.90 23.20 -6.32
CA LEU A 150 -6.18 23.92 -6.25
C LEU A 150 -6.02 25.44 -6.04
N ILE A 151 -4.97 25.86 -5.31
CA ILE A 151 -4.71 27.28 -5.02
C ILE A 151 -3.98 27.97 -6.19
N THR A 152 -3.22 27.21 -6.99
CA THR A 152 -2.39 27.77 -8.07
C THR A 152 -3.05 27.78 -9.44
N LEU A 153 -4.17 27.11 -9.61
CA LEU A 153 -5.01 27.08 -10.83
C LEU A 153 -6.27 27.90 -10.66
#